data_d5aa4f36e41efdf73507b4b8d821228b
#
_entry.id   d5aa4f36e41efdf73507b4b8d821228b
#
_cell.length_a   1.000
_cell.length_b   1.000
_cell.length_c   1.000
_cell.angle_alpha   90.00
_cell.angle_beta   90.00
_cell.angle_gamma   90.00
#
_symmetry.space_group_name_H-M   'P 1'
#
loop_
_entity.id
_entity.type
_entity.pdbx_description
1 polymer ?
#
loop_
_entity_poly.entity_id
_entity_poly.type
_entity_poly.pdbx_seq_one_letter_code
_entity_poly.pdbx_strand_id
1 'polypeptide(L)'
;MSITTQPSSAGRPLRMRRSAVLAAGVAVLALAGCGTSGAAAASGTIGAVAAENEYANVLGQIGGRYVHVSAILDNPNTDPHTFEASPQVAQEVSSAQLIVQNGVGYDSWVNKIESASPNPKRKVIVAQQVLGLPGSTPNPHLWYDPATMPAVARVIAADLSGLQPAHKAYFQARLTAFNRSLAPWRNAIAQFKAKYPGATAATTEPVADDLLAAMGIRNLTPFRFQADIMNGVDPAPQDIALENSFFTGHKVKLFAYNQQVTDSLTTSIRDNALKAGVPVVGVYETMPAGYSYQRWMLAEVNAISRAVASKISTQNL
;
A
#
# COMPACT_ATOMS: atom_id res chain seq x y z
N MET A 1 -36.74 -60.92 -2.13
CA MET A 1 -37.72 -61.25 -1.08
C MET A 1 -38.38 -59.95 -0.69
N SER A 2 -39.54 -59.82 -1.23
CA SER A 2 -40.90 -59.62 -0.73
C SER A 2 -41.11 -58.21 -0.21
N ILE A 3 -41.85 -57.41 -0.98
CA ILE A 3 -43.32 -57.28 -1.11
C ILE A 3 -43.90 -56.62 0.15
N THR A 4 -44.59 -55.54 0.09
CA THR A 4 -45.98 -55.10 -0.17
C THR A 4 -46.28 -53.99 0.85
N THR A 5 -47.13 -53.05 0.77
CA THR A 5 -48.23 -52.55 -0.09
C THR A 5 -48.78 -51.28 0.51
N GLN A 6 -49.39 -50.50 -0.32
CA GLN A 6 -50.37 -49.45 0.01
C GLN A 6 -51.69 -50.07 0.43
N PRO A 7 -52.73 -49.39 0.99
CA PRO A 7 -53.53 -48.37 0.28
C PRO A 7 -54.12 -47.26 1.16
N SER A 8 -54.51 -46.11 0.59
CA SER A 8 -55.82 -45.72 0.00
C SER A 8 -56.91 -45.30 0.99
N SER A 9 -57.48 -44.17 0.86
CA SER A 9 -58.83 -43.72 0.45
C SER A 9 -59.26 -42.42 1.18
N ALA A 10 -59.57 -41.44 0.49
CA ALA A 10 -60.87 -40.96 -0.05
C ALA A 10 -61.73 -40.16 0.93
N GLY A 11 -62.28 -39.06 0.44
CA GLY A 11 -63.55 -38.55 0.87
C GLY A 11 -63.77 -37.04 0.77
N ARG A 12 -64.35 -36.56 -0.31
CA ARG A 12 -65.06 -35.29 -0.57
C ARG A 12 -66.29 -35.10 0.36
N PRO A 13 -67.13 -33.99 0.33
CA PRO A 13 -67.19 -32.83 -0.59
C PRO A 13 -67.64 -31.47 0.03
N LEU A 14 -67.56 -30.44 -0.83
CA LEU A 14 -68.39 -29.26 -1.05
C LEU A 14 -69.33 -28.70 0.05
N ARG A 15 -69.24 -27.39 0.29
CA ARG A 15 -70.43 -26.52 0.26
C ARG A 15 -70.04 -25.05 -0.11
N MET A 16 -70.67 -24.64 -1.15
CA MET A 16 -70.74 -23.31 -1.74
C MET A 16 -71.83 -22.48 -1.04
N ARG A 17 -71.59 -21.26 -0.62
CA ARG A 17 -72.64 -20.27 -0.46
C ARG A 17 -72.19 -18.92 -1.01
N ARG A 18 -73.07 -18.43 -1.87
CA ARG A 18 -73.03 -17.14 -2.61
C ARG A 18 -73.64 -16.03 -1.77
N SER A 19 -73.34 -14.79 -2.25
CA SER A 19 -74.03 -13.51 -2.11
C SER A 19 -73.49 -12.64 -0.95
N ALA A 20 -73.11 -11.37 -1.14
CA ALA A 20 -73.84 -10.27 -1.81
C ALA A 20 -72.87 -9.12 -2.13
N VAL A 21 -73.22 -8.46 -3.19
CA VAL A 21 -72.66 -7.22 -3.72
C VAL A 21 -73.13 -6.03 -2.86
N LEU A 22 -72.26 -5.09 -2.51
CA LEU A 22 -72.63 -3.68 -2.32
C LEU A 22 -71.51 -2.78 -2.82
N ALA A 23 -71.84 -2.01 -3.83
CA ALA A 23 -71.03 -0.95 -4.40
C ALA A 23 -71.21 0.34 -3.60
N ALA A 24 -70.15 1.06 -3.32
CA ALA A 24 -70.22 2.50 -3.12
C ALA A 24 -68.85 3.17 -3.14
N GLY A 25 -68.68 4.15 -3.99
CA GLY A 25 -68.01 5.41 -3.67
C GLY A 25 -66.57 5.55 -4.14
N VAL A 26 -66.43 6.06 -5.35
CA VAL A 26 -65.21 6.71 -5.89
C VAL A 26 -64.90 7.97 -5.08
N ALA A 27 -63.65 8.05 -4.56
CA ALA A 27 -63.03 9.34 -4.22
C ALA A 27 -61.58 9.28 -4.71
N VAL A 28 -61.37 9.89 -5.88
CA VAL A 28 -60.02 10.13 -6.44
C VAL A 28 -59.45 11.35 -5.71
N LEU A 29 -58.49 11.15 -4.80
CA LEU A 29 -57.59 12.20 -4.33
C LEU A 29 -56.27 12.04 -5.07
N ALA A 30 -56.04 12.87 -6.08
CA ALA A 30 -54.77 13.06 -6.72
C ALA A 30 -53.83 13.81 -5.75
N LEU A 31 -52.96 13.10 -5.02
CA LEU A 31 -51.82 13.68 -4.36
C LEU A 31 -50.69 13.72 -5.36
N ALA A 32 -50.39 14.90 -5.89
CA ALA A 32 -49.20 15.22 -6.60
C ALA A 32 -48.02 15.09 -5.61
N GLY A 33 -47.44 13.89 -5.48
CA GLY A 33 -46.17 13.66 -4.83
C GLY A 33 -45.03 14.17 -5.70
N CYS A 34 -44.46 15.33 -5.34
CA CYS A 34 -43.13 15.72 -5.84
C CYS A 34 -42.15 14.61 -5.48
N GLY A 35 -41.92 13.69 -6.40
CA GLY A 35 -40.83 12.71 -6.33
C GLY A 35 -39.51 13.45 -6.46
N THR A 36 -38.89 13.78 -5.33
CA THR A 36 -37.45 14.03 -5.32
C THR A 36 -36.79 12.74 -5.81
N SER A 37 -36.33 12.77 -7.05
CA SER A 37 -35.45 11.75 -7.59
C SER A 37 -34.15 11.77 -6.77
N GLY A 38 -34.19 11.13 -5.61
CA GLY A 38 -32.96 10.74 -4.89
C GLY A 38 -32.23 9.81 -5.83
N ALA A 39 -31.15 10.28 -6.42
CA ALA A 39 -30.19 9.42 -7.11
C ALA A 39 -29.91 8.24 -6.18
N ALA A 40 -30.38 7.04 -6.57
CA ALA A 40 -30.06 5.82 -5.87
C ALA A 40 -28.53 5.76 -5.78
N ALA A 41 -27.99 5.87 -4.59
CA ALA A 41 -26.57 5.69 -4.36
C ALA A 41 -26.21 4.31 -4.91
N ALA A 42 -25.20 4.25 -5.79
CA ALA A 42 -24.71 3.01 -6.30
C ALA A 42 -24.34 2.11 -5.12
N SER A 43 -25.10 1.03 -4.91
CA SER A 43 -25.05 0.15 -3.75
C SER A 43 -23.96 -0.92 -3.88
N GLY A 44 -22.81 -0.58 -4.46
CA GLY A 44 -21.67 -1.47 -4.63
C GLY A 44 -20.41 -0.91 -3.94
N THR A 45 -19.52 -1.82 -3.52
CA THR A 45 -18.17 -1.44 -3.11
C THR A 45 -17.37 -0.98 -4.33
N ILE A 46 -16.52 0.06 -4.14
CA ILE A 46 -15.56 0.51 -5.16
C ILE A 46 -14.50 -0.57 -5.30
N GLY A 47 -14.29 -1.12 -6.51
CA GLY A 47 -13.16 -1.97 -6.82
C GLY A 47 -11.92 -1.12 -7.03
N ALA A 48 -10.88 -1.35 -6.24
CA ALA A 48 -9.64 -0.60 -6.32
C ALA A 48 -8.42 -1.51 -6.32
N VAL A 49 -7.37 -1.11 -7.05
CA VAL A 49 -6.08 -1.79 -7.10
C VAL A 49 -5.00 -0.81 -6.65
N ALA A 50 -4.09 -1.29 -5.81
CA ALA A 50 -2.83 -0.60 -5.58
C ALA A 50 -1.69 -1.47 -6.11
N ALA A 51 -0.72 -0.85 -6.77
CA ALA A 51 0.42 -1.56 -7.31
C ALA A 51 1.22 -2.22 -6.18
N GLU A 52 1.45 -1.49 -5.08
CA GLU A 52 2.19 -1.95 -3.91
C GLU A 52 1.28 -2.06 -2.68
N ASN A 53 1.62 -2.97 -1.76
CA ASN A 53 0.78 -3.28 -0.61
C ASN A 53 0.74 -2.17 0.46
N GLU A 54 1.73 -1.30 0.54
CA GLU A 54 1.70 -0.13 1.43
C GLU A 54 0.68 0.91 0.95
N TYR A 55 0.55 1.15 -0.36
CA TYR A 55 -0.52 1.99 -0.91
C TYR A 55 -1.89 1.32 -0.75
N ALA A 56 -1.97 -0.01 -0.95
CA ALA A 56 -3.19 -0.78 -0.70
C ALA A 56 -3.64 -0.66 0.76
N ASN A 57 -2.71 -0.70 1.70
CA ASN A 57 -3.00 -0.55 3.12
C ASN A 57 -3.59 0.83 3.43
N VAL A 58 -3.00 1.90 2.88
CA VAL A 58 -3.51 3.27 3.06
C VAL A 58 -4.88 3.43 2.41
N LEU A 59 -5.04 2.94 1.17
CA LEU A 59 -6.32 2.96 0.45
C LEU A 59 -7.41 2.22 1.23
N GLY A 60 -7.10 1.04 1.77
CA GLY A 60 -8.03 0.28 2.61
C GLY A 60 -8.40 1.00 3.91
N GLN A 61 -7.44 1.68 4.53
CA GLN A 61 -7.70 2.47 5.73
C GLN A 61 -8.64 3.65 5.46
N ILE A 62 -8.51 4.31 4.30
CA ILE A 62 -9.39 5.43 3.91
C ILE A 62 -10.75 4.92 3.42
N GLY A 63 -10.76 3.92 2.56
CA GLY A 63 -11.96 3.37 1.92
C GLY A 63 -12.85 2.57 2.87
N GLY A 64 -12.23 1.81 3.78
CA GLY A 64 -12.93 0.95 4.73
C GLY A 64 -13.93 0.03 4.05
N ARG A 65 -15.13 -0.09 4.61
CA ARG A 65 -16.18 -1.00 4.10
C ARG A 65 -16.73 -0.66 2.71
N TYR A 66 -16.41 0.51 2.17
CA TYR A 66 -16.92 0.96 0.87
C TYR A 66 -15.96 0.67 -0.29
N VAL A 67 -14.79 0.11 -0.01
CA VAL A 67 -13.77 -0.18 -1.01
C VAL A 67 -13.27 -1.61 -0.86
N HIS A 68 -13.23 -2.34 -1.96
CA HIS A 68 -12.51 -3.60 -2.06
C HIS A 68 -11.16 -3.33 -2.69
N VAL A 69 -10.07 -3.62 -1.98
CA VAL A 69 -8.70 -3.31 -2.42
C VAL A 69 -7.93 -4.58 -2.71
N SER A 70 -7.36 -4.68 -3.90
CA SER A 70 -6.32 -5.65 -4.25
C SER A 70 -4.95 -4.98 -4.19
N ALA A 71 -3.97 -5.65 -3.60
CA ALA A 71 -2.55 -5.32 -3.70
C ALA A 71 -1.89 -6.28 -4.69
N ILE A 72 -1.05 -5.77 -5.58
CA ILE A 72 -0.38 -6.61 -6.58
C ILE A 72 1.00 -7.03 -6.10
N LEU A 73 1.87 -6.08 -5.77
CA LEU A 73 3.15 -6.36 -5.12
C LEU A 73 2.91 -6.47 -3.61
N ASP A 74 2.73 -7.69 -3.11
CA ASP A 74 2.38 -7.95 -1.71
C ASP A 74 3.26 -9.01 -1.03
N ASN A 75 4.24 -9.57 -1.76
CA ASN A 75 5.13 -10.59 -1.24
C ASN A 75 6.48 -9.99 -0.79
N PRO A 76 6.74 -9.85 0.52
CA PRO A 76 7.97 -9.27 1.05
C PRO A 76 9.22 -10.17 0.88
N ASN A 77 9.09 -11.33 0.23
CA ASN A 77 10.20 -12.24 -0.06
C ASN A 77 10.56 -12.26 -1.56
N THR A 78 10.00 -11.35 -2.35
CA THR A 78 10.24 -11.27 -3.80
C THR A 78 10.78 -9.88 -4.12
N ASP A 79 11.81 -9.83 -4.97
CA ASP A 79 12.32 -8.58 -5.52
C ASP A 79 11.27 -7.94 -6.44
N PRO A 80 10.75 -6.74 -6.11
CA PRO A 80 9.72 -6.08 -6.90
C PRO A 80 10.21 -5.59 -8.27
N HIS A 81 11.51 -5.35 -8.42
CA HIS A 81 12.10 -4.89 -9.69
C HIS A 81 12.05 -5.96 -10.79
N THR A 82 11.90 -7.23 -10.42
CA THR A 82 11.77 -8.35 -11.35
C THR A 82 10.32 -8.74 -11.67
N PHE A 83 9.34 -7.95 -11.19
CA PHE A 83 7.93 -8.29 -11.32
C PHE A 83 7.43 -8.20 -12.77
N GLU A 84 6.74 -9.26 -13.20
CA GLU A 84 6.02 -9.32 -14.47
C GLU A 84 4.52 -9.56 -14.23
N ALA A 85 3.69 -8.71 -14.83
CA ALA A 85 2.24 -8.79 -14.66
C ALA A 85 1.65 -10.00 -15.40
N SER A 86 0.96 -10.86 -14.64
CA SER A 86 0.20 -11.98 -15.20
C SER A 86 -1.11 -11.51 -15.88
N PRO A 87 -1.76 -12.35 -16.72
CA PRO A 87 -3.08 -12.04 -17.27
C PRO A 87 -4.14 -11.75 -16.20
N GLN A 88 -4.06 -12.40 -15.03
CA GLN A 88 -4.96 -12.14 -13.91
C GLN A 88 -4.75 -10.71 -13.36
N VAL A 89 -3.50 -10.30 -13.15
CA VAL A 89 -3.16 -8.93 -12.74
C VAL A 89 -3.67 -7.91 -13.77
N ALA A 90 -3.49 -8.20 -15.06
CA ALA A 90 -4.00 -7.34 -16.12
C ALA A 90 -5.54 -7.20 -16.06
N GLN A 91 -6.25 -8.27 -15.76
CA GLN A 91 -7.71 -8.24 -15.57
C GLN A 91 -8.12 -7.42 -14.34
N GLU A 92 -7.44 -7.60 -13.21
CA GLU A 92 -7.70 -6.83 -11.98
C GLU A 92 -7.52 -5.33 -12.20
N VAL A 93 -6.38 -4.92 -12.77
CA VAL A 93 -6.09 -3.52 -13.10
C VAL A 93 -7.10 -2.97 -14.10
N SER A 94 -7.46 -3.74 -15.15
CA SER A 94 -8.41 -3.31 -16.17
C SER A 94 -9.81 -3.08 -15.62
N SER A 95 -10.24 -3.84 -14.63
CA SER A 95 -11.56 -3.75 -14.01
C SER A 95 -11.66 -2.71 -12.89
N ALA A 96 -10.53 -2.21 -12.38
CA ALA A 96 -10.49 -1.28 -11.28
C ALA A 96 -11.16 0.07 -11.59
N GLN A 97 -11.88 0.62 -10.62
CA GLN A 97 -12.46 1.97 -10.67
C GLN A 97 -11.47 3.03 -10.13
N LEU A 98 -10.55 2.60 -9.27
CA LEU A 98 -9.49 3.41 -8.71
C LEU A 98 -8.19 2.61 -8.72
N ILE A 99 -7.12 3.22 -9.20
CA ILE A 99 -5.76 2.67 -9.13
C ILE A 99 -4.89 3.63 -8.32
N VAL A 100 -4.01 3.07 -7.49
CA VAL A 100 -2.94 3.80 -6.83
C VAL A 100 -1.63 3.15 -7.24
N GLN A 101 -0.70 3.95 -7.73
CA GLN A 101 0.63 3.51 -8.16
C GLN A 101 1.70 4.50 -7.69
N ASN A 102 2.92 4.01 -7.57
CA ASN A 102 4.07 4.78 -7.12
C ASN A 102 4.56 5.79 -8.19
N GLY A 103 4.77 5.31 -9.39
CA GLY A 103 5.44 6.05 -10.47
C GLY A 103 6.96 5.92 -10.41
N VAL A 104 7.69 6.90 -10.99
CA VAL A 104 9.17 6.91 -11.05
C VAL A 104 9.75 5.63 -11.72
N GLY A 105 8.98 5.00 -12.58
CA GLY A 105 9.39 3.77 -13.28
C GLY A 105 9.25 2.47 -12.48
N TYR A 106 8.97 2.53 -11.18
CA TYR A 106 8.89 1.37 -10.28
C TYR A 106 7.80 0.37 -10.70
N ASP A 107 6.62 0.87 -11.02
CA ASP A 107 5.42 0.12 -11.38
C ASP A 107 4.94 0.39 -12.82
N SER A 108 5.88 0.60 -13.74
CA SER A 108 5.59 0.94 -15.15
C SER A 108 4.73 -0.08 -15.90
N TRP A 109 4.62 -1.31 -15.39
CA TRP A 109 3.73 -2.35 -15.91
C TRP A 109 2.25 -1.96 -15.78
N VAL A 110 1.87 -1.17 -14.75
CA VAL A 110 0.51 -0.64 -14.58
C VAL A 110 0.14 0.24 -15.77
N ASN A 111 1.03 1.16 -16.15
CA ASN A 111 0.80 2.06 -17.30
C ASN A 111 0.59 1.32 -18.61
N LYS A 112 1.29 0.18 -18.82
CA LYS A 112 1.11 -0.68 -20.00
C LYS A 112 -0.30 -1.28 -20.04
N ILE A 113 -0.78 -1.78 -18.89
CA ILE A 113 -2.13 -2.36 -18.79
C ILE A 113 -3.20 -1.28 -18.95
N GLU A 114 -3.04 -0.12 -18.35
CA GLU A 114 -3.98 1.01 -18.49
C GLU A 114 -4.10 1.47 -19.93
N SER A 115 -2.96 1.56 -20.64
CA SER A 115 -2.94 1.92 -22.05
C SER A 115 -3.61 0.88 -22.95
N ALA A 116 -3.50 -0.41 -22.59
CA ALA A 116 -4.15 -1.50 -23.32
C ALA A 116 -5.66 -1.62 -23.01
N SER A 117 -6.11 -1.05 -21.87
CA SER A 117 -7.51 -1.11 -21.43
C SER A 117 -8.02 0.28 -20.97
N PRO A 118 -8.14 1.25 -21.89
CA PRO A 118 -8.52 2.62 -21.53
C PRO A 118 -9.92 2.67 -20.91
N ASN A 119 -10.03 3.34 -19.77
CA ASN A 119 -11.31 3.56 -19.07
C ASN A 119 -11.39 5.01 -18.56
N PRO A 120 -12.13 5.89 -19.24
CA PRO A 120 -12.19 7.32 -18.88
C PRO A 120 -12.89 7.58 -17.52
N LYS A 121 -13.55 6.59 -16.95
CA LYS A 121 -14.17 6.69 -15.63
C LYS A 121 -13.26 6.23 -14.49
N ARG A 122 -12.16 5.56 -14.83
CA ARG A 122 -11.17 5.11 -13.85
C ARG A 122 -10.44 6.31 -13.26
N LYS A 123 -10.24 6.30 -11.96
CA LYS A 123 -9.36 7.24 -11.27
C LYS A 123 -7.98 6.60 -11.13
N VAL A 124 -6.94 7.35 -11.45
CA VAL A 124 -5.55 6.90 -11.31
C VAL A 124 -4.80 7.92 -10.44
N ILE A 125 -4.22 7.45 -9.35
CA ILE A 125 -3.41 8.23 -8.44
C ILE A 125 -1.97 7.75 -8.60
N VAL A 126 -1.09 8.62 -9.07
CA VAL A 126 0.35 8.36 -9.18
C VAL A 126 1.04 9.16 -8.09
N ALA A 127 1.65 8.48 -7.10
CA ALA A 127 2.28 9.13 -5.95
C ALA A 127 3.33 10.17 -6.39
N GLN A 128 4.16 9.83 -7.37
CA GLN A 128 5.10 10.77 -8.00
C GLN A 128 4.44 12.09 -8.43
N GLN A 129 3.30 12.02 -9.11
CA GLN A 129 2.57 13.21 -9.59
C GLN A 129 1.93 13.99 -8.43
N VAL A 130 1.39 13.27 -7.43
CA VAL A 130 0.83 13.88 -6.22
C VAL A 130 1.88 14.70 -5.47
N LEU A 131 3.14 14.26 -5.51
CA LEU A 131 4.28 14.94 -4.89
C LEU A 131 4.89 16.01 -5.79
N GLY A 132 4.51 16.11 -7.05
CA GLY A 132 5.10 17.03 -8.03
C GLY A 132 6.54 16.68 -8.42
N LEU A 133 6.92 15.40 -8.29
CA LEU A 133 8.27 14.94 -8.59
C LEU A 133 8.45 14.69 -10.10
N PRO A 134 9.63 14.99 -10.67
CA PRO A 134 9.92 14.67 -12.06
C PRO A 134 10.06 13.15 -12.26
N GLY A 135 9.79 12.67 -13.49
CA GLY A 135 9.97 11.26 -13.85
C GLY A 135 11.43 10.77 -13.76
N SER A 136 12.38 11.70 -13.73
CA SER A 136 13.81 11.42 -13.53
C SER A 136 14.24 11.36 -12.07
N THR A 137 13.31 11.38 -11.11
CA THR A 137 13.61 11.19 -9.68
C THR A 137 14.40 9.89 -9.50
N PRO A 138 15.60 9.94 -8.90
CA PRO A 138 16.50 8.77 -8.93
C PRO A 138 16.08 7.67 -7.95
N ASN A 139 15.49 8.02 -6.80
CA ASN A 139 15.01 7.04 -5.80
C ASN A 139 13.52 6.79 -5.99
N PRO A 140 13.09 5.56 -6.38
CA PRO A 140 11.68 5.26 -6.56
C PRO A 140 10.92 4.93 -5.27
N HIS A 141 11.59 4.75 -4.13
CA HIS A 141 10.99 4.26 -2.88
C HIS A 141 10.25 5.37 -2.11
N LEU A 142 9.28 6.02 -2.79
CA LEU A 142 8.61 7.24 -2.30
C LEU A 142 7.88 7.07 -0.97
N TRP A 143 7.44 5.86 -0.64
CA TRP A 143 6.68 5.58 0.61
C TRP A 143 7.52 5.73 1.88
N TYR A 144 8.85 5.77 1.78
CA TYR A 144 9.74 6.04 2.91
C TYR A 144 9.83 7.54 3.27
N ASP A 145 9.45 8.45 2.35
CA ASP A 145 9.32 9.87 2.68
C ASP A 145 8.07 10.12 3.55
N PRO A 146 8.22 10.74 4.75
CA PRO A 146 7.09 11.05 5.63
C PRO A 146 6.01 11.97 5.02
N ALA A 147 6.29 12.65 3.92
CA ALA A 147 5.32 13.49 3.22
C ALA A 147 4.42 12.70 2.25
N THR A 148 4.86 11.56 1.74
CA THR A 148 4.20 10.83 0.66
C THR A 148 2.81 10.35 1.04
N MET A 149 2.70 9.49 2.04
CA MET A 149 1.41 8.85 2.35
C MET A 149 0.32 9.83 2.83
N PRO A 150 0.63 10.92 3.57
CA PRO A 150 -0.37 11.95 3.85
C PRO A 150 -0.89 12.67 2.60
N ALA A 151 -0.03 12.89 1.61
CA ALA A 151 -0.41 13.52 0.36
C ALA A 151 -1.27 12.58 -0.49
N VAL A 152 -0.85 11.34 -0.68
CA VAL A 152 -1.58 10.29 -1.40
C VAL A 152 -2.95 10.01 -0.74
N ALA A 153 -3.00 9.86 0.59
CA ALA A 153 -4.24 9.63 1.33
C ALA A 153 -5.28 10.73 1.12
N ARG A 154 -4.84 11.98 0.98
CA ARG A 154 -5.73 13.12 0.68
C ARG A 154 -6.38 12.97 -0.69
N VAL A 155 -5.61 12.58 -1.71
CA VAL A 155 -6.13 12.36 -3.06
C VAL A 155 -7.05 11.14 -3.09
N ILE A 156 -6.68 10.04 -2.42
CA ILE A 156 -7.55 8.86 -2.25
C ILE A 156 -8.90 9.27 -1.68
N ALA A 157 -8.93 10.03 -0.57
CA ALA A 157 -10.18 10.46 0.05
C ALA A 157 -11.02 11.36 -0.86
N ALA A 158 -10.38 12.21 -1.67
CA ALA A 158 -11.07 13.07 -2.65
C ALA A 158 -11.69 12.24 -3.78
N ASP A 159 -10.95 11.31 -4.37
CA ASP A 159 -11.42 10.48 -5.47
C ASP A 159 -12.51 9.50 -5.03
N LEU A 160 -12.38 8.87 -3.86
CA LEU A 160 -13.43 8.04 -3.27
C LEU A 160 -14.71 8.86 -3.01
N SER A 161 -14.56 10.12 -2.54
CA SER A 161 -15.70 11.04 -2.36
C SER A 161 -16.36 11.41 -3.68
N GLY A 162 -15.61 11.49 -4.77
CA GLY A 162 -16.13 11.70 -6.12
C GLY A 162 -16.86 10.47 -6.68
N LEU A 163 -16.34 9.28 -6.42
CA LEU A 163 -16.94 8.00 -6.85
C LEU A 163 -18.21 7.66 -6.05
N GLN A 164 -18.23 7.96 -4.75
CA GLN A 164 -19.40 7.75 -3.88
C GLN A 164 -19.69 8.99 -3.01
N PRO A 165 -20.32 10.03 -3.56
CA PRO A 165 -20.58 11.29 -2.84
C PRO A 165 -21.38 11.13 -1.54
N ALA A 166 -22.28 10.15 -1.47
CA ALA A 166 -23.05 9.83 -0.27
C ALA A 166 -22.19 9.45 0.94
N HIS A 167 -20.95 8.98 0.71
CA HIS A 167 -20.02 8.54 1.75
C HIS A 167 -18.84 9.50 1.97
N LYS A 168 -18.90 10.71 1.40
CA LYS A 168 -17.83 11.73 1.53
C LYS A 168 -17.41 11.97 2.98
N ALA A 169 -18.39 12.16 3.89
CA ALA A 169 -18.09 12.39 5.30
C ALA A 169 -17.32 11.23 5.95
N TYR A 170 -17.65 9.99 5.57
CA TYR A 170 -16.94 8.81 6.04
C TYR A 170 -15.47 8.83 5.59
N PHE A 171 -15.19 9.03 4.30
CA PHE A 171 -13.82 9.06 3.77
C PHE A 171 -13.00 10.19 4.40
N GLN A 172 -13.59 11.37 4.63
CA GLN A 172 -12.89 12.48 5.30
C GLN A 172 -12.58 12.18 6.77
N ALA A 173 -13.48 11.51 7.50
CA ALA A 173 -13.23 11.07 8.86
C ALA A 173 -12.09 10.03 8.92
N ARG A 174 -12.06 9.10 7.95
CA ARG A 174 -11.00 8.10 7.82
C ARG A 174 -9.64 8.72 7.50
N LEU A 175 -9.60 9.69 6.60
CA LEU A 175 -8.40 10.48 6.30
C LEU A 175 -7.86 11.17 7.57
N THR A 176 -8.74 11.80 8.34
CA THR A 176 -8.36 12.44 9.61
C THR A 176 -7.78 11.43 10.60
N ALA A 177 -8.40 10.26 10.73
CA ALA A 177 -7.93 9.18 11.59
C ALA A 177 -6.56 8.64 11.13
N PHE A 178 -6.38 8.42 9.83
CA PHE A 178 -5.11 7.99 9.26
C PHE A 178 -3.99 9.01 9.55
N ASN A 179 -4.21 10.29 9.24
CA ASN A 179 -3.19 11.32 9.50
C ASN A 179 -2.81 11.43 10.98
N ARG A 180 -3.77 11.24 11.90
CA ARG A 180 -3.50 11.20 13.34
C ARG A 180 -2.67 9.98 13.72
N SER A 181 -2.92 8.83 13.11
CA SER A 181 -2.21 7.58 13.42
C SER A 181 -0.73 7.59 13.02
N LEU A 182 -0.29 8.55 12.20
CA LEU A 182 1.12 8.77 11.84
C LEU A 182 1.91 9.52 12.94
N ALA A 183 1.27 10.05 13.96
CA ALA A 183 1.94 10.86 14.98
C ALA A 183 3.05 10.11 15.75
N PRO A 184 2.89 8.84 16.16
CA PRO A 184 3.98 8.10 16.83
C PRO A 184 5.24 7.99 15.97
N TRP A 185 5.09 7.69 14.68
CA TRP A 185 6.19 7.62 13.72
C TRP A 185 6.90 8.97 13.54
N ARG A 186 6.15 10.04 13.29
CA ARG A 186 6.71 11.40 13.16
C ARG A 186 7.44 11.85 14.42
N ASN A 187 6.89 11.54 15.58
CA ASN A 187 7.52 11.86 16.86
C ASN A 187 8.82 11.08 17.06
N ALA A 188 8.86 9.79 16.67
CA ALA A 188 10.06 8.97 16.74
C ALA A 188 11.18 9.52 15.85
N ILE A 189 10.85 9.94 14.61
CA ILE A 189 11.79 10.63 13.70
C ILE A 189 12.36 11.89 14.36
N ALA A 190 11.49 12.76 14.88
CA ALA A 190 11.92 14.01 15.52
C ALA A 190 12.80 13.78 16.75
N GLN A 191 12.44 12.81 17.60
CA GLN A 191 13.23 12.44 18.79
C GLN A 191 14.60 11.89 18.39
N PHE A 192 14.66 11.01 17.37
CA PHE A 192 15.93 10.48 16.89
C PHE A 192 16.83 11.62 16.36
N LYS A 193 16.29 12.47 15.47
CA LYS A 193 17.03 13.62 14.90
C LYS A 193 17.60 14.54 15.96
N ALA A 194 16.84 14.81 17.03
CA ALA A 194 17.30 15.65 18.14
C ALA A 194 18.39 14.96 18.98
N LYS A 195 18.30 13.64 19.15
CA LYS A 195 19.19 12.89 20.04
C LYS A 195 20.52 12.48 19.40
N TYR A 196 20.53 12.24 18.08
CA TYR A 196 21.67 11.71 17.35
C TYR A 196 22.07 12.58 16.15
N PRO A 197 22.36 13.88 16.36
CA PRO A 197 22.76 14.77 15.26
C PRO A 197 24.04 14.27 14.60
N GLY A 198 24.09 14.29 13.28
CA GLY A 198 25.25 13.86 12.51
C GLY A 198 25.48 12.34 12.44
N ALA A 199 24.50 11.52 12.81
CA ALA A 199 24.56 10.09 12.57
C ALA A 199 24.78 9.78 11.09
N THR A 200 25.49 8.69 10.81
CA THR A 200 25.83 8.26 9.45
C THR A 200 25.40 6.81 9.24
N ALA A 201 25.02 6.49 8.01
CA ALA A 201 24.66 5.14 7.57
C ALA A 201 25.39 4.76 6.28
N ALA A 202 25.45 3.48 6.00
CA ALA A 202 25.65 2.93 4.67
C ALA A 202 24.43 2.07 4.31
N THR A 203 24.22 1.80 3.01
CA THR A 203 23.03 1.09 2.52
C THR A 203 23.36 0.24 1.32
N THR A 204 22.65 -0.89 1.10
CA THR A 204 22.77 -1.62 -0.17
C THR A 204 22.10 -0.86 -1.31
N GLU A 205 20.92 -0.29 -1.05
CA GLU A 205 20.07 0.38 -2.03
C GLU A 205 19.43 1.63 -1.45
N PRO A 206 18.81 2.52 -2.26
CA PRO A 206 18.24 3.75 -1.76
C PRO A 206 16.87 3.57 -1.04
N VAL A 207 16.48 2.34 -0.69
CA VAL A 207 15.15 2.00 -0.15
C VAL A 207 14.73 2.94 0.97
N ALA A 208 15.55 3.07 2.01
CA ALA A 208 15.22 3.87 3.19
C ALA A 208 15.86 5.28 3.19
N ASP A 209 16.44 5.74 2.08
CA ASP A 209 17.22 7.00 2.05
C ASP A 209 16.39 8.21 2.49
N ASP A 210 15.14 8.31 2.05
CA ASP A 210 14.26 9.42 2.43
C ASP A 210 13.91 9.40 3.93
N LEU A 211 13.74 8.20 4.51
CA LEU A 211 13.56 8.06 5.96
C LEU A 211 14.84 8.41 6.72
N LEU A 212 16.00 7.94 6.26
CA LEU A 212 17.29 8.28 6.86
C LEU A 212 17.50 9.80 6.83
N ALA A 213 17.23 10.45 5.70
CA ALA A 213 17.31 11.91 5.57
C ALA A 213 16.34 12.63 6.52
N ALA A 214 15.08 12.17 6.63
CA ALA A 214 14.10 12.72 7.57
C ALA A 214 14.57 12.60 9.03
N MET A 215 15.24 11.48 9.38
CA MET A 215 15.85 11.27 10.70
C MET A 215 17.14 12.07 10.91
N GLY A 216 17.65 12.77 9.89
CA GLY A 216 18.91 13.54 9.95
C GLY A 216 20.17 12.66 9.87
N ILE A 217 20.03 11.44 9.37
CA ILE A 217 21.13 10.52 9.12
C ILE A 217 21.70 10.80 7.72
N ARG A 218 23.00 10.94 7.64
CA ARG A 218 23.69 11.08 6.35
C ARG A 218 24.10 9.69 5.83
N ASN A 219 23.54 9.28 4.71
CA ASN A 219 24.01 8.12 3.97
C ASN A 219 25.37 8.42 3.33
N LEU A 220 26.36 7.56 3.51
CA LEU A 220 27.69 7.70 2.92
C LEU A 220 27.87 6.89 1.64
N THR A 221 26.99 5.91 1.39
CA THR A 221 27.03 5.08 0.18
C THR A 221 26.78 5.95 -1.06
N PRO A 222 27.65 5.93 -2.07
CA PRO A 222 27.38 6.66 -3.32
C PRO A 222 26.14 6.14 -4.03
N PHE A 223 25.28 7.03 -4.52
CA PHE A 223 24.05 6.64 -5.22
C PHE A 223 24.29 5.68 -6.39
N ARG A 224 25.42 5.81 -7.13
CA ARG A 224 25.74 4.88 -8.22
C ARG A 224 25.88 3.43 -7.73
N PHE A 225 26.48 3.22 -6.54
CA PHE A 225 26.56 1.89 -5.95
C PHE A 225 25.17 1.33 -5.62
N GLN A 226 24.32 2.15 -5.01
CA GLN A 226 22.94 1.78 -4.71
C GLN A 226 22.13 1.49 -5.99
N ALA A 227 22.30 2.33 -7.01
CA ALA A 227 21.62 2.18 -8.30
C ALA A 227 22.05 0.92 -9.06
N ASP A 228 23.35 0.57 -9.00
CA ASP A 228 23.86 -0.65 -9.62
C ASP A 228 23.16 -1.87 -9.00
N ILE A 229 23.15 -1.98 -7.65
CA ILE A 229 22.47 -3.09 -6.95
C ILE A 229 20.98 -3.11 -7.27
N MET A 230 20.27 -1.98 -7.15
CA MET A 230 18.85 -1.83 -7.44
C MET A 230 18.48 -2.29 -8.86
N ASN A 231 19.39 -2.09 -9.83
CA ASN A 231 19.16 -2.47 -11.22
C ASN A 231 19.72 -3.87 -11.56
N GLY A 232 20.17 -4.65 -10.57
CA GLY A 232 20.73 -5.98 -10.78
C GLY A 232 22.09 -5.97 -11.51
N VAL A 233 22.84 -4.87 -11.40
CA VAL A 233 24.17 -4.70 -11.99
C VAL A 233 25.22 -4.78 -10.89
N ASP A 234 26.30 -5.50 -11.13
CA ASP A 234 27.43 -5.55 -10.20
C ASP A 234 28.10 -4.16 -10.09
N PRO A 235 28.19 -3.58 -8.88
CA PRO A 235 28.91 -2.33 -8.68
C PRO A 235 30.40 -2.45 -9.02
N ALA A 236 31.03 -1.35 -9.41
CA ALA A 236 32.45 -1.33 -9.72
C ALA A 236 33.29 -1.74 -8.47
N PRO A 237 34.40 -2.50 -8.64
CA PRO A 237 35.22 -2.98 -7.52
C PRO A 237 35.67 -1.87 -6.55
N GLN A 238 35.96 -0.68 -7.06
CA GLN A 238 36.34 0.47 -6.23
C GLN A 238 35.19 0.96 -5.34
N ASP A 239 33.94 0.82 -5.78
CA ASP A 239 32.77 1.21 -4.99
C ASP A 239 32.48 0.18 -3.91
N ILE A 240 32.64 -1.12 -4.21
CA ILE A 240 32.61 -2.19 -3.22
C ILE A 240 33.69 -1.99 -2.16
N ALA A 241 34.92 -1.64 -2.57
CA ALA A 241 36.01 -1.36 -1.65
C ALA A 241 35.72 -0.12 -0.78
N LEU A 242 35.15 0.92 -1.36
CA LEU A 242 34.73 2.13 -0.64
C LEU A 242 33.66 1.79 0.42
N GLU A 243 32.61 1.03 0.04
CA GLU A 243 31.56 0.62 0.96
C GLU A 243 32.12 -0.17 2.15
N ASN A 244 32.96 -1.17 1.90
CA ASN A 244 33.65 -1.93 2.97
C ASN A 244 34.55 -1.05 3.85
N SER A 245 35.13 0.02 3.30
CA SER A 245 35.95 0.98 4.05
C SER A 245 35.14 1.79 5.08
N PHE A 246 33.85 1.95 4.88
CA PHE A 246 32.97 2.62 5.86
C PHE A 246 32.81 1.75 7.10
N PHE A 247 32.78 0.42 6.95
CA PHE A 247 32.67 -0.52 8.05
C PHE A 247 33.98 -0.65 8.83
N THR A 248 35.09 -0.96 8.13
CA THR A 248 36.40 -1.15 8.76
C THR A 248 36.92 0.12 9.39
N GLY A 249 36.62 1.29 8.81
CA GLY A 249 36.97 2.60 9.36
C GLY A 249 35.96 3.14 10.38
N HIS A 250 34.93 2.39 10.76
CA HIS A 250 33.85 2.79 11.70
C HIS A 250 33.21 4.16 11.37
N LYS A 251 33.10 4.47 10.06
CA LYS A 251 32.58 5.75 9.58
C LYS A 251 31.07 5.84 9.64
N VAL A 252 30.38 4.70 9.74
CA VAL A 252 28.92 4.58 9.82
C VAL A 252 28.47 3.99 11.15
N LYS A 253 27.26 4.35 11.56
CA LYS A 253 26.63 3.89 12.80
C LYS A 253 25.74 2.66 12.58
N LEU A 254 25.27 2.46 11.34
CA LEU A 254 24.45 1.33 10.93
C LEU A 254 24.67 1.05 9.44
N PHE A 255 24.28 -0.13 9.03
CA PHE A 255 24.13 -0.54 7.63
C PHE A 255 22.68 -0.94 7.37
N ALA A 256 21.99 -0.22 6.48
CA ALA A 256 20.64 -0.57 6.06
C ALA A 256 20.72 -1.54 4.86
N TYR A 257 20.15 -2.72 5.06
CA TYR A 257 20.27 -3.85 4.13
C TYR A 257 18.89 -4.19 3.56
N ASN A 258 18.72 -4.11 2.24
CA ASN A 258 17.49 -4.53 1.60
C ASN A 258 17.32 -6.05 1.71
N GLN A 259 16.24 -6.49 2.33
CA GLN A 259 15.94 -7.92 2.55
C GLN A 259 15.38 -8.62 1.30
N GLN A 260 15.03 -7.89 0.26
CA GLN A 260 14.38 -8.40 -0.94
C GLN A 260 15.33 -8.54 -2.12
N VAL A 261 16.44 -7.80 -2.14
CA VAL A 261 17.50 -7.92 -3.16
C VAL A 261 18.74 -8.53 -2.51
N THR A 262 18.76 -9.87 -2.49
CA THR A 262 19.80 -10.65 -1.82
C THR A 262 20.51 -11.58 -2.77
N ASP A 263 21.83 -11.40 -2.91
CA ASP A 263 22.73 -12.24 -3.67
C ASP A 263 24.03 -12.51 -2.89
N SER A 264 25.03 -13.09 -3.55
CA SER A 264 26.33 -13.37 -2.93
C SER A 264 27.11 -12.11 -2.57
N LEU A 265 26.99 -11.05 -3.38
CA LEU A 265 27.67 -9.77 -3.16
C LEU A 265 27.06 -9.01 -1.98
N THR A 266 25.75 -8.77 -2.02
CA THR A 266 25.03 -8.04 -0.96
C THR A 266 25.14 -8.78 0.38
N THR A 267 25.07 -10.11 0.37
CA THR A 267 25.32 -10.96 1.55
C THR A 267 26.75 -10.80 2.09
N SER A 268 27.77 -10.80 1.21
CA SER A 268 29.15 -10.58 1.62
C SER A 268 29.38 -9.21 2.25
N ILE A 269 28.78 -8.17 1.69
CA ILE A 269 28.85 -6.80 2.22
C ILE A 269 28.21 -6.72 3.61
N ARG A 270 27.03 -7.31 3.78
CA ARG A 270 26.34 -7.42 5.08
C ARG A 270 27.22 -8.12 6.11
N ASP A 271 27.81 -9.24 5.75
CA ASP A 271 28.65 -10.02 6.65
C ASP A 271 29.93 -9.25 7.05
N ASN A 272 30.49 -8.46 6.12
CA ASN A 272 31.62 -7.56 6.41
C ASN A 272 31.23 -6.45 7.39
N ALA A 273 30.04 -5.88 7.25
CA ALA A 273 29.51 -4.91 8.22
C ALA A 273 29.40 -5.53 9.63
N LEU A 274 28.81 -6.73 9.73
CA LEU A 274 28.67 -7.46 11.00
C LEU A 274 30.04 -7.79 11.62
N LYS A 275 31.00 -8.28 10.82
CA LYS A 275 32.38 -8.58 11.28
C LYS A 275 33.09 -7.33 11.80
N ALA A 276 32.83 -6.15 11.21
CA ALA A 276 33.38 -4.88 11.65
C ALA A 276 32.63 -4.29 12.87
N GLY A 277 31.60 -4.98 13.40
CA GLY A 277 30.80 -4.50 14.52
C GLY A 277 29.84 -3.36 14.17
N VAL A 278 29.51 -3.20 12.88
CA VAL A 278 28.47 -2.27 12.39
C VAL A 278 27.14 -2.99 12.44
N PRO A 279 26.15 -2.49 13.19
CA PRO A 279 24.84 -3.13 13.27
C PRO A 279 24.10 -3.03 11.94
N VAL A 280 23.43 -4.13 11.58
CA VAL A 280 22.66 -4.26 10.33
C VAL A 280 21.17 -4.09 10.66
N VAL A 281 20.50 -3.24 9.90
CA VAL A 281 19.04 -3.03 9.94
C VAL A 281 18.47 -3.49 8.60
N GLY A 282 17.55 -4.45 8.64
CA GLY A 282 16.79 -4.87 7.45
C GLY A 282 15.77 -3.81 7.07
N VAL A 283 15.74 -3.44 5.80
CA VAL A 283 14.72 -2.58 5.19
C VAL A 283 14.01 -3.34 4.08
N TYR A 284 12.80 -2.93 3.74
CA TYR A 284 11.93 -3.67 2.82
C TYR A 284 11.30 -2.73 1.80
N GLU A 285 11.12 -3.23 0.59
CA GLU A 285 10.36 -2.53 -0.45
C GLU A 285 8.87 -2.84 -0.38
N THR A 286 8.52 -4.04 0.07
CA THR A 286 7.14 -4.48 0.27
C THR A 286 6.85 -4.58 1.75
N MET A 287 5.76 -3.98 2.20
CA MET A 287 5.38 -3.97 3.62
C MET A 287 5.25 -5.39 4.17
N PRO A 288 5.97 -5.75 5.25
CA PRO A 288 5.91 -7.08 5.83
C PRO A 288 4.50 -7.45 6.34
N ALA A 289 4.18 -8.75 6.32
CA ALA A 289 2.88 -9.26 6.73
C ALA A 289 2.55 -8.90 8.19
N GLY A 290 1.29 -8.59 8.46
CA GLY A 290 0.81 -8.24 9.80
C GLY A 290 1.06 -6.80 10.24
N TYR A 291 1.70 -6.00 9.42
CA TYR A 291 1.87 -4.57 9.65
C TYR A 291 0.74 -3.74 9.01
N SER A 292 0.51 -2.55 9.55
CA SER A 292 -0.04 -1.42 8.83
C SER A 292 1.10 -0.48 8.45
N TYR A 293 0.91 0.35 7.44
CA TYR A 293 1.94 1.28 6.98
C TYR A 293 2.59 2.07 8.13
N GLN A 294 1.80 2.68 9.00
CA GLN A 294 2.32 3.47 10.11
C GLN A 294 3.05 2.65 11.18
N ARG A 295 2.65 1.39 11.38
CA ARG A 295 3.35 0.48 12.31
C ARG A 295 4.67 -0.01 11.72
N TRP A 296 4.69 -0.31 10.44
CA TRP A 296 5.90 -0.69 9.72
C TRP A 296 6.93 0.44 9.76
N MET A 297 6.56 1.64 9.33
CA MET A 297 7.47 2.80 9.36
C MET A 297 7.97 3.15 10.77
N LEU A 298 7.14 2.99 11.79
CA LEU A 298 7.59 3.15 13.19
C LEU A 298 8.56 2.05 13.60
N ALA A 299 8.36 0.81 13.15
CA ALA A 299 9.26 -0.31 13.45
C ALA A 299 10.65 -0.09 12.81
N GLU A 300 10.70 0.44 11.57
CA GLU A 300 11.94 0.84 10.91
C GLU A 300 12.70 1.90 11.73
N VAL A 301 12.05 2.98 12.13
CA VAL A 301 12.67 4.02 12.97
C VAL A 301 13.18 3.43 14.29
N ASN A 302 12.43 2.53 14.91
CA ASN A 302 12.84 1.88 16.17
C ASN A 302 14.04 0.95 15.98
N ALA A 303 14.10 0.20 14.85
CA ALA A 303 15.24 -0.64 14.50
C ALA A 303 16.51 0.19 14.28
N ILE A 304 16.41 1.26 13.49
CA ILE A 304 17.49 2.23 13.28
C ILE A 304 17.94 2.86 14.61
N SER A 305 16.98 3.23 15.48
CA SER A 305 17.28 3.82 16.78
C SER A 305 18.05 2.84 17.68
N ARG A 306 17.69 1.55 17.70
CA ARG A 306 18.41 0.52 18.46
C ARG A 306 19.82 0.29 17.92
N ALA A 307 19.97 0.30 16.59
CA ALA A 307 21.26 0.17 15.94
C ALA A 307 22.22 1.29 16.36
N VAL A 308 21.77 2.55 16.30
CA VAL A 308 22.61 3.71 16.66
C VAL A 308 22.87 3.80 18.16
N ALA A 309 21.84 3.54 18.98
CA ALA A 309 21.94 3.71 20.44
C ALA A 309 22.71 2.58 21.12
N SER A 310 22.54 1.34 20.68
CA SER A 310 22.94 0.14 21.41
C SER A 310 23.74 -0.86 20.56
N LYS A 311 24.02 -0.53 19.30
CA LYS A 311 24.69 -1.43 18.34
C LYS A 311 23.96 -2.77 18.15
N ILE A 312 22.63 -2.77 18.22
CA ILE A 312 21.80 -3.97 18.06
C ILE A 312 21.35 -4.05 16.60
N SER A 313 21.70 -5.14 15.93
CA SER A 313 21.17 -5.47 14.60
C SER A 313 19.71 -5.91 14.70
N THR A 314 18.89 -5.46 13.74
CA THR A 314 17.51 -5.91 13.54
C THR A 314 17.35 -6.20 12.06
N GLN A 315 17.68 -7.44 11.66
CA GLN A 315 17.64 -7.82 10.25
C GLN A 315 16.23 -8.16 9.77
N ASN A 316 15.36 -8.60 10.68
CA ASN A 316 13.95 -8.87 10.37
C ASN A 316 13.04 -8.08 11.32
N LEU A 317 11.96 -7.50 10.76
CA LEU A 317 10.92 -6.79 11.51
C LEU A 317 9.87 -7.73 12.09
#